data_abe578ff7f4b7ad3652afac043365c4a
#
_entry.id   abe578ff7f4b7ad3652afac043365c4a
#
_cell.length_a   1.000
_cell.length_b   1.000
_cell.length_c   1.000
_cell.angle_alpha   90.00
_cell.angle_beta   90.00
_cell.angle_gamma   90.00
#
_symmetry.space_group_name_H-M   'P 1'
#
loop_
_entity.id
_entity.type
_entity.pdbx_description
1 polymer ?
#
loop_
_entity_poly.entity_id
_entity_poly.type
_entity_poly.pdbx_seq_one_letter_code
_entity_poly.pdbx_strand_id
1 'polypeptide(L)'
;GIKDVDIRPATLAPELITDLLKGQLGFNGLVVTDASHMIGMFGATVPRSEQVPGAIAAGCDMFLFFNDREEDFGYMMEGYKNGTITEERLNDALHRILGLKAALNLHIHKKEGTLMPPKEGLSVVGCPGHHQIAAQIADQYVTLVKDRENYLPMTPEKYKRIKLVFIGGEGRVIAGQLLKGNDEAIKADVIHQLEEAGFEVDAEEPVLKGKMEEFKKRFDAVLLILSVEGFAQYNVMRVKWNLPIKQPWYMSEVPTIVASLTYPNMLIDVPMARCYANAYMNHPEAVHALIEKLMGRSEFKGAYNDNVFCGRWETRF
;
A
#
# COMPACT_ATOMS: atom_id res chain seq x y z
N GLY A 1 32.44 14.15 5.47
CA GLY A 1 31.14 13.45 5.45
C GLY A 1 31.31 12.04 5.99
N ILE A 2 30.24 11.44 6.48
CA ILE A 2 30.19 10.04 6.93
C ILE A 2 30.41 9.17 5.68
N LYS A 3 31.25 8.14 5.77
CA LYS A 3 31.42 7.19 4.68
C LYS A 3 30.21 6.25 4.62
N ASP A 4 29.87 5.77 3.42
CA ASP A 4 28.72 4.88 3.23
C ASP A 4 28.77 3.63 4.11
N VAL A 5 29.99 3.12 4.40
CA VAL A 5 30.21 1.95 5.28
C VAL A 5 29.93 2.25 6.76
N ASP A 6 29.89 3.51 7.15
CA ASP A 6 29.62 3.96 8.52
C ASP A 6 28.14 4.36 8.73
N ILE A 7 27.33 4.33 7.66
CA ILE A 7 25.90 4.63 7.74
C ILE A 7 25.19 3.50 8.49
N ARG A 8 24.55 3.86 9.60
CA ARG A 8 23.76 2.93 10.41
C ARG A 8 22.26 3.10 10.08
N PRO A 9 21.45 2.03 10.24
CA PRO A 9 20.00 2.21 10.28
C PRO A 9 19.61 3.27 11.30
N ALA A 10 18.59 4.07 11.00
CA ALA A 10 18.12 5.14 11.89
C ALA A 10 17.88 4.66 13.34
N THR A 11 17.38 3.43 13.49
CA THR A 11 17.15 2.76 14.77
C THR A 11 18.44 2.61 15.62
N LEU A 12 19.61 2.56 15.00
CA LEU A 12 20.92 2.41 15.64
C LEU A 12 21.74 3.71 15.66
N ALA A 13 21.14 4.83 15.28
CA ALA A 13 21.78 6.11 15.10
C ALA A 13 21.36 7.09 16.22
N PRO A 14 22.16 7.28 17.30
CA PRO A 14 21.81 8.21 18.39
C PRO A 14 21.67 9.63 17.91
N GLU A 15 22.41 10.06 16.88
CA GLU A 15 22.29 11.37 16.24
C GLU A 15 20.89 11.63 15.64
N LEU A 16 20.17 10.59 15.24
CA LEU A 16 18.80 10.72 14.71
C LEU A 16 17.76 10.58 15.80
N ILE A 17 17.88 9.60 16.70
CA ILE A 17 16.86 9.35 17.71
C ILE A 17 17.04 10.27 18.92
N THR A 18 18.24 10.34 19.47
CA THR A 18 18.50 11.13 20.69
C THR A 18 18.69 12.61 20.35
N ASP A 19 19.61 12.94 19.44
CA ASP A 19 19.99 14.33 19.21
C ASP A 19 18.94 15.08 18.39
N LEU A 20 18.52 14.53 17.25
CA LEU A 20 17.55 15.19 16.38
C LEU A 20 16.14 15.04 16.93
N LEU A 21 15.61 13.82 17.04
CA LEU A 21 14.20 13.59 17.35
C LEU A 21 13.84 14.07 18.77
N LYS A 22 14.57 13.58 19.79
CA LYS A 22 14.28 13.94 21.19
C LYS A 22 14.84 15.31 21.55
N GLY A 23 16.06 15.64 21.14
CA GLY A 23 16.76 16.89 21.50
C GLY A 23 16.27 18.09 20.70
N GLN A 24 16.50 18.14 19.39
CA GLN A 24 16.21 19.33 18.57
C GLN A 24 14.72 19.49 18.27
N LEU A 25 14.02 18.41 17.92
CA LEU A 25 12.60 18.44 17.60
C LEU A 25 11.71 18.37 18.85
N GLY A 26 12.29 18.08 20.02
CA GLY A 26 11.56 18.08 21.31
C GLY A 26 10.54 16.94 21.45
N PHE A 27 10.69 15.83 20.72
CA PHE A 27 9.75 14.71 20.84
C PHE A 27 9.82 14.05 22.21
N ASN A 28 8.74 14.13 22.96
CA ASN A 28 8.64 13.61 24.33
C ASN A 28 7.76 12.35 24.45
N GLY A 29 7.47 11.68 23.36
CA GLY A 29 6.68 10.44 23.33
C GLY A 29 7.55 9.17 23.51
N LEU A 30 6.88 8.02 23.34
CA LEU A 30 7.51 6.70 23.31
C LEU A 30 8.09 6.42 21.92
N VAL A 31 9.37 6.08 21.84
CA VAL A 31 10.03 5.68 20.60
C VAL A 31 10.10 4.15 20.54
N VAL A 32 9.47 3.56 19.54
CA VAL A 32 9.45 2.12 19.31
C VAL A 32 10.22 1.81 18.03
N THR A 33 11.06 0.78 18.02
CA THR A 33 11.71 0.32 16.79
C THR A 33 10.67 -0.20 15.81
N ASP A 34 10.99 -0.28 14.54
CA ASP A 34 10.27 -1.14 13.61
C ASP A 34 10.69 -2.61 13.80
N ALA A 35 10.09 -3.53 13.04
CA ALA A 35 10.31 -4.96 13.17
C ALA A 35 11.78 -5.34 12.98
N SER A 36 12.39 -5.90 14.00
CA SER A 36 13.84 -6.15 14.04
C SER A 36 14.34 -7.22 13.07
N HIS A 37 13.43 -7.98 12.44
CA HIS A 37 13.76 -8.96 11.40
C HIS A 37 13.60 -8.41 9.98
N MET A 38 13.42 -7.11 9.81
CA MET A 38 13.48 -6.46 8.50
C MET A 38 14.91 -6.44 7.95
N ILE A 39 15.01 -6.44 6.62
CA ILE A 39 16.32 -6.46 5.90
C ILE A 39 17.27 -5.36 6.37
N GLY A 40 16.76 -4.17 6.74
CA GLY A 40 17.58 -3.09 7.24
C GLY A 40 18.38 -3.43 8.51
N MET A 41 17.82 -4.32 9.35
CA MET A 41 18.54 -4.83 10.53
C MET A 41 19.38 -6.07 10.18
N PHE A 42 18.88 -7.01 9.39
CA PHE A 42 19.66 -8.18 8.96
C PHE A 42 20.82 -7.85 8.04
N GLY A 43 20.67 -6.85 7.18
CA GLY A 43 21.72 -6.39 6.25
C GLY A 43 22.76 -5.49 6.89
N ALA A 44 22.58 -5.10 8.16
CA ALA A 44 23.58 -4.31 8.86
C ALA A 44 24.86 -5.15 9.11
N THR A 45 26.01 -4.50 8.97
CA THR A 45 27.32 -5.12 9.23
C THR A 45 27.55 -5.44 10.71
N VAL A 46 26.64 -5.03 11.56
CA VAL A 46 26.69 -5.17 13.02
C VAL A 46 25.92 -6.43 13.44
N PRO A 47 26.48 -7.30 14.29
CA PRO A 47 25.80 -8.52 14.73
C PRO A 47 24.59 -8.20 15.61
N ARG A 48 23.62 -9.13 15.66
CA ARG A 48 22.38 -8.94 16.41
C ARG A 48 22.59 -8.70 17.92
N SER A 49 23.63 -9.32 18.48
CA SER A 49 24.06 -9.09 19.88
C SER A 49 24.42 -7.63 20.20
N GLU A 50 24.79 -6.86 19.18
CA GLU A 50 25.04 -5.42 19.28
C GLU A 50 23.85 -4.58 18.84
N GLN A 51 23.11 -5.03 17.82
CA GLN A 51 21.93 -4.31 17.32
C GLN A 51 20.83 -4.17 18.37
N VAL A 52 20.53 -5.26 19.09
CA VAL A 52 19.43 -5.30 20.08
C VAL A 52 19.66 -4.29 21.21
N PRO A 53 20.77 -4.34 21.97
CA PRO A 53 21.07 -3.30 22.96
C PRO A 53 21.36 -1.94 22.35
N GLY A 54 21.95 -1.90 21.17
CA GLY A 54 22.28 -0.67 20.43
C GLY A 54 21.05 0.17 20.08
N ALA A 55 19.93 -0.44 19.76
CA ALA A 55 18.69 0.27 19.49
C ALA A 55 18.18 1.05 20.72
N ILE A 56 18.25 0.43 21.90
CA ILE A 56 17.90 1.10 23.17
C ILE A 56 18.91 2.18 23.50
N ALA A 57 20.19 1.89 23.35
CA ALA A 57 21.28 2.86 23.56
C ALA A 57 21.14 4.09 22.65
N ALA A 58 20.73 3.90 21.40
CA ALA A 58 20.51 4.97 20.43
C ALA A 58 19.32 5.89 20.76
N GLY A 59 18.43 5.46 21.68
CA GLY A 59 17.32 6.28 22.15
C GLY A 59 15.93 5.66 21.92
N CYS A 60 15.81 4.48 21.34
CA CYS A 60 14.55 3.76 21.31
C CYS A 60 14.16 3.30 22.73
N ASP A 61 12.88 3.33 23.04
CA ASP A 61 12.37 2.98 24.36
C ASP A 61 11.81 1.56 24.41
N MET A 62 11.32 1.04 23.28
CA MET A 62 10.84 -0.33 23.11
C MET A 62 11.41 -0.96 21.84
N PHE A 63 11.65 -2.26 21.93
CA PHE A 63 12.13 -3.09 20.81
C PHE A 63 10.99 -3.93 20.24
N LEU A 64 10.73 -3.81 18.96
CA LEU A 64 9.66 -4.49 18.24
C LEU A 64 10.27 -5.29 17.10
N PHE A 65 9.93 -6.40 16.86
CA PHE A 65 9.63 -7.67 17.35
C PHE A 65 10.93 -8.40 17.74
N PHE A 66 10.92 -9.31 18.68
CA PHE A 66 12.08 -10.18 18.90
C PHE A 66 12.15 -11.26 17.81
N ASN A 67 13.36 -11.69 17.49
CA ASN A 67 13.59 -12.83 16.59
C ASN A 67 13.47 -14.15 17.39
N ASP A 68 14.30 -14.25 18.44
CA ASP A 68 14.13 -15.22 19.50
C ASP A 68 14.02 -14.47 20.83
N ARG A 69 13.01 -14.82 21.63
CA ARG A 69 12.70 -14.05 22.84
C ARG A 69 13.81 -14.16 23.89
N GLU A 70 14.36 -15.35 24.08
CA GLU A 70 15.33 -15.60 25.11
C GLU A 70 16.71 -15.08 24.71
N GLU A 71 17.05 -15.25 23.45
CA GLU A 71 18.30 -14.72 22.87
C GLU A 71 18.30 -13.18 22.92
N ASP A 72 17.27 -12.53 22.39
CA ASP A 72 17.19 -11.06 22.38
C ASP A 72 17.16 -10.46 23.78
N PHE A 73 16.46 -11.11 24.71
CA PHE A 73 16.50 -10.71 26.13
C PHE A 73 17.89 -10.87 26.72
N GLY A 74 18.58 -11.95 26.38
CA GLY A 74 19.97 -12.16 26.77
C GLY A 74 20.91 -11.02 26.28
N TYR A 75 20.76 -10.60 25.02
CA TYR A 75 21.51 -9.47 24.47
C TYR A 75 21.18 -8.14 25.17
N MET A 76 19.90 -7.90 25.50
CA MET A 76 19.51 -6.73 26.30
C MET A 76 20.17 -6.72 27.69
N MET A 77 20.12 -7.85 28.37
CA MET A 77 20.74 -8.00 29.70
C MET A 77 22.27 -7.85 29.67
N GLU A 78 22.91 -8.38 28.65
CA GLU A 78 24.35 -8.22 28.47
C GLU A 78 24.71 -6.77 28.13
N GLY A 79 23.91 -6.13 27.28
CA GLY A 79 24.07 -4.69 26.95
C GLY A 79 23.92 -3.79 28.18
N TYR A 80 23.03 -4.14 29.12
CA TYR A 80 22.94 -3.43 30.39
C TYR A 80 24.15 -3.68 31.27
N LYS A 81 24.58 -4.96 31.44
CA LYS A 81 25.73 -5.31 32.28
C LYS A 81 27.08 -4.70 31.80
N ASN A 82 27.27 -4.62 30.48
CA ASN A 82 28.49 -4.07 29.91
C ASN A 82 28.46 -2.53 29.71
N GLY A 83 27.33 -1.88 30.05
CA GLY A 83 27.17 -0.44 29.98
C GLY A 83 26.77 0.11 28.61
N THR A 84 26.51 -0.72 27.60
CA THR A 84 25.96 -0.27 26.32
C THR A 84 24.61 0.41 26.54
N ILE A 85 23.74 -0.19 27.36
CA ILE A 85 22.53 0.45 27.87
C ILE A 85 22.85 1.01 29.23
N THR A 86 22.99 2.32 29.33
CA THR A 86 23.26 2.99 30.61
C THR A 86 22.01 2.95 31.52
N GLU A 87 22.23 3.06 32.83
CA GLU A 87 21.14 3.13 33.80
C GLU A 87 20.22 4.33 33.53
N GLU A 88 20.78 5.48 33.14
CA GLU A 88 20.04 6.66 32.75
C GLU A 88 19.12 6.39 31.55
N ARG A 89 19.67 5.73 30.51
CA ARG A 89 18.91 5.40 29.30
C ARG A 89 17.79 4.38 29.58
N LEU A 90 18.08 3.38 30.41
CA LEU A 90 17.08 2.40 30.85
C LEU A 90 15.95 3.08 31.62
N ASN A 91 16.28 3.95 32.57
CA ASN A 91 15.31 4.68 33.37
C ASN A 91 14.45 5.64 32.52
N ASP A 92 15.05 6.35 31.54
CA ASP A 92 14.26 7.19 30.61
C ASP A 92 13.26 6.33 29.78
N ALA A 93 13.69 5.18 29.27
CA ALA A 93 12.78 4.25 28.56
C ALA A 93 11.64 3.77 29.46
N LEU A 94 11.97 3.35 30.69
CA LEU A 94 10.98 2.88 31.66
C LEU A 94 9.97 3.96 32.05
N HIS A 95 10.45 5.20 32.27
CA HIS A 95 9.56 6.33 32.54
C HIS A 95 8.56 6.58 31.42
N ARG A 96 9.00 6.52 30.16
CA ARG A 96 8.12 6.68 28.97
C ARG A 96 7.13 5.55 28.84
N ILE A 97 7.59 4.30 28.98
CA ILE A 97 6.73 3.11 28.91
C ILE A 97 5.68 3.12 30.02
N LEU A 98 6.11 3.32 31.27
CA LEU A 98 5.22 3.31 32.42
C LEU A 98 4.30 4.53 32.43
N GLY A 99 4.82 5.69 32.03
CA GLY A 99 4.04 6.92 31.88
C GLY A 99 2.89 6.76 30.88
N LEU A 100 3.16 6.17 29.70
CA LEU A 100 2.11 5.91 28.71
C LEU A 100 1.09 4.89 29.22
N LYS A 101 1.55 3.79 29.87
CA LYS A 101 0.66 2.79 30.49
C LYS A 101 -0.22 3.43 31.58
N ALA A 102 0.33 4.34 32.38
CA ALA A 102 -0.41 5.05 33.39
C ALA A 102 -1.43 6.02 32.79
N ALA A 103 -1.05 6.79 31.78
CA ALA A 103 -1.95 7.72 31.07
C ALA A 103 -3.15 6.99 30.43
N LEU A 104 -2.94 5.76 29.95
CA LEU A 104 -3.98 4.91 29.41
C LEU A 104 -4.73 4.11 30.49
N ASN A 105 -4.46 4.32 31.78
CA ASN A 105 -5.05 3.62 32.92
C ASN A 105 -4.97 2.06 32.80
N LEU A 106 -3.96 1.52 32.11
CA LEU A 106 -3.89 0.08 31.85
C LEU A 106 -3.82 -0.76 33.11
N HIS A 107 -3.18 -0.25 34.17
CA HIS A 107 -3.11 -0.91 35.48
C HIS A 107 -4.48 -0.98 36.18
N ILE A 108 -5.33 0.03 36.00
CA ILE A 108 -6.72 0.06 36.51
C ILE A 108 -7.56 -0.91 35.69
N HIS A 109 -7.56 -0.78 34.38
CA HIS A 109 -8.30 -1.66 33.47
C HIS A 109 -7.93 -3.14 33.64
N LYS A 110 -6.64 -3.44 33.88
CA LYS A 110 -6.21 -4.81 34.18
C LYS A 110 -6.83 -5.32 35.48
N LYS A 111 -6.86 -4.51 36.53
CA LYS A 111 -7.42 -4.87 37.82
C LYS A 111 -8.94 -5.08 37.77
N GLU A 112 -9.62 -4.29 36.96
CA GLU A 112 -11.07 -4.32 36.78
C GLU A 112 -11.54 -5.31 35.72
N GLY A 113 -10.61 -5.95 34.99
CA GLY A 113 -10.95 -6.88 33.89
C GLY A 113 -11.49 -6.19 32.63
N THR A 114 -11.27 -4.88 32.48
CA THR A 114 -11.77 -4.05 31.36
C THR A 114 -10.73 -3.70 30.31
N LEU A 115 -9.56 -4.38 30.32
CA LEU A 115 -8.49 -4.19 29.32
C LEU A 115 -8.95 -4.46 27.88
N MET A 116 -9.80 -5.45 27.70
CA MET A 116 -10.40 -5.77 26.42
C MET A 116 -11.78 -5.16 26.36
N PRO A 117 -12.04 -4.28 25.39
CA PRO A 117 -13.39 -3.76 25.19
C PRO A 117 -14.36 -4.92 24.86
N PRO A 118 -15.65 -4.75 25.16
CA PRO A 118 -16.65 -5.76 24.83
C PRO A 118 -16.73 -5.95 23.31
N LYS A 119 -17.05 -7.18 22.89
CA LYS A 119 -17.08 -7.56 21.45
C LYS A 119 -18.04 -6.69 20.63
N GLU A 120 -19.08 -6.17 21.25
CA GLU A 120 -20.06 -5.26 20.67
C GLU A 120 -19.42 -3.96 20.20
N GLY A 121 -18.32 -3.54 20.82
CA GLY A 121 -17.52 -2.37 20.39
C GLY A 121 -16.94 -2.50 18.99
N LEU A 122 -16.82 -3.73 18.46
CA LEU A 122 -16.38 -3.94 17.08
C LEU A 122 -17.35 -3.39 16.04
N SER A 123 -18.61 -3.15 16.40
CA SER A 123 -19.62 -2.56 15.50
C SER A 123 -19.25 -1.15 15.01
N VAL A 124 -18.35 -0.46 15.69
CA VAL A 124 -17.86 0.85 15.23
C VAL A 124 -16.89 0.72 14.04
N VAL A 125 -16.24 -0.43 13.88
CA VAL A 125 -15.32 -0.67 12.76
C VAL A 125 -16.11 -0.83 11.47
N GLY A 126 -15.78 -0.02 10.47
CA GLY A 126 -16.53 -0.01 9.21
C GLY A 126 -17.97 0.52 9.33
N CYS A 127 -18.26 1.36 10.32
CA CYS A 127 -19.57 1.99 10.43
C CYS A 127 -19.83 2.96 9.24
N PRO A 128 -21.10 3.35 8.98
CA PRO A 128 -21.43 4.23 7.84
C PRO A 128 -20.62 5.53 7.79
N GLY A 129 -20.28 6.10 8.95
CA GLY A 129 -19.42 7.28 9.01
C GLY A 129 -17.99 7.03 8.49
N HIS A 130 -17.42 5.85 8.72
CA HIS A 130 -16.11 5.47 8.18
C HIS A 130 -16.16 5.32 6.65
N HIS A 131 -17.20 4.67 6.11
CA HIS A 131 -17.40 4.54 4.67
C HIS A 131 -17.60 5.90 3.99
N GLN A 132 -18.35 6.82 4.62
CA GLN A 132 -18.53 8.18 4.11
C GLN A 132 -17.19 8.93 4.02
N ILE A 133 -16.36 8.84 5.05
CA ILE A 133 -15.01 9.45 5.04
C ILE A 133 -14.14 8.80 3.95
N ALA A 134 -14.15 7.47 3.83
CA ALA A 134 -13.40 6.77 2.80
C ALA A 134 -13.82 7.19 1.38
N ALA A 135 -15.13 7.35 1.13
CA ALA A 135 -15.65 7.83 -0.14
C ALA A 135 -15.23 9.27 -0.44
N GLN A 136 -15.28 10.17 0.55
CA GLN A 136 -14.82 11.55 0.41
C GLN A 136 -13.32 11.62 0.10
N ILE A 137 -12.50 10.79 0.74
CA ILE A 137 -11.06 10.70 0.50
C ILE A 137 -10.84 10.16 -0.92
N ALA A 138 -11.53 9.10 -1.33
CA ALA A 138 -11.42 8.52 -2.66
C ALA A 138 -11.74 9.53 -3.76
N ASP A 139 -12.78 10.32 -3.60
CA ASP A 139 -13.14 11.39 -4.54
C ASP A 139 -12.03 12.45 -4.71
N GLN A 140 -11.19 12.65 -3.71
CA GLN A 140 -10.09 13.63 -3.76
C GLN A 140 -8.83 13.08 -4.44
N TYR A 141 -8.49 11.81 -4.26
CA TYR A 141 -7.19 11.30 -4.71
C TYR A 141 -7.23 10.58 -6.06
N VAL A 142 -8.36 10.05 -6.50
CA VAL A 142 -8.44 9.40 -7.82
C VAL A 142 -7.99 10.36 -8.91
N THR A 143 -7.00 9.94 -9.70
CA THR A 143 -6.21 10.84 -10.56
C THR A 143 -6.23 10.40 -12.00
N LEU A 144 -6.55 11.31 -12.91
CA LEU A 144 -6.29 11.13 -14.35
C LEU A 144 -4.83 11.47 -14.66
N VAL A 145 -4.07 10.51 -15.18
CA VAL A 145 -2.68 10.71 -15.58
C VAL A 145 -2.61 11.27 -17.00
N LYS A 146 -3.36 10.64 -17.91
CA LYS A 146 -3.46 11.09 -19.31
C LYS A 146 -4.75 10.61 -19.97
N ASP A 147 -5.25 11.39 -20.94
CA ASP A 147 -6.28 11.01 -21.91
C ASP A 147 -6.00 11.74 -23.24
N ARG A 148 -5.15 11.14 -24.07
CA ARG A 148 -4.61 11.78 -25.28
C ARG A 148 -5.57 11.79 -26.45
N GLU A 149 -6.48 10.83 -26.47
CA GLU A 149 -7.42 10.63 -27.58
C GLU A 149 -8.84 11.03 -27.19
N ASN A 150 -9.01 11.68 -26.03
CA ASN A 150 -10.32 12.08 -25.49
C ASN A 150 -11.27 10.87 -25.38
N TYR A 151 -10.80 9.76 -24.83
CA TYR A 151 -11.62 8.59 -24.59
C TYR A 151 -12.67 8.83 -23.51
N LEU A 152 -12.39 9.71 -22.56
CA LEU A 152 -13.34 10.11 -21.53
C LEU A 152 -14.28 11.25 -22.00
N PRO A 153 -15.48 11.39 -21.45
CA PRO A 153 -16.09 10.44 -20.53
C PRO A 153 -16.46 9.13 -21.24
N MET A 154 -16.36 8.04 -20.48
CA MET A 154 -16.82 6.71 -20.91
C MET A 154 -18.31 6.60 -20.61
N THR A 155 -19.17 6.77 -21.62
CA THR A 155 -20.62 6.69 -21.46
C THR A 155 -21.20 5.61 -22.36
N PRO A 156 -22.40 5.03 -22.03
CA PRO A 156 -23.05 4.01 -22.86
C PRO A 156 -23.45 4.51 -24.27
N GLU A 157 -23.61 5.83 -24.45
CA GLU A 157 -23.87 6.43 -25.76
C GLU A 157 -22.61 6.44 -26.63
N LYS A 158 -21.43 6.58 -26.02
CA LYS A 158 -20.16 6.58 -26.72
C LYS A 158 -19.60 5.17 -26.91
N TYR A 159 -19.75 4.30 -25.91
CA TYR A 159 -19.21 2.95 -25.89
C TYR A 159 -20.24 2.00 -25.25
N LYS A 160 -21.11 1.41 -26.03
CA LYS A 160 -22.16 0.54 -25.48
C LYS A 160 -21.61 -0.78 -24.95
N ARG A 161 -20.70 -1.39 -25.72
CA ARG A 161 -20.18 -2.75 -25.48
C ARG A 161 -18.76 -2.66 -24.96
N ILE A 162 -18.59 -2.97 -23.70
CA ILE A 162 -17.29 -2.89 -23.00
C ILE A 162 -16.70 -4.28 -22.81
N LYS A 163 -15.45 -4.47 -23.25
CA LYS A 163 -14.63 -5.58 -22.80
C LYS A 163 -13.95 -5.19 -21.50
N LEU A 164 -14.32 -5.81 -20.40
CA LEU A 164 -13.60 -5.69 -19.14
C LEU A 164 -12.45 -6.71 -19.10
N VAL A 165 -11.23 -6.22 -18.93
CA VAL A 165 -10.03 -7.03 -18.66
C VAL A 165 -9.55 -6.69 -17.26
N PHE A 166 -9.55 -7.67 -16.38
CA PHE A 166 -9.13 -7.49 -14.99
C PHE A 166 -7.86 -8.32 -14.73
N ILE A 167 -6.76 -7.65 -14.37
CA ILE A 167 -5.48 -8.26 -14.03
C ILE A 167 -5.26 -8.14 -12.55
N GLY A 168 -5.37 -9.24 -11.82
CA GLY A 168 -5.24 -9.33 -10.37
C GLY A 168 -5.63 -10.72 -9.88
N GLY A 169 -5.77 -10.89 -8.57
CA GLY A 169 -6.37 -12.10 -7.97
C GLY A 169 -5.43 -13.30 -7.83
N GLU A 170 -4.14 -13.18 -8.14
CA GLU A 170 -3.19 -14.31 -8.00
C GLU A 170 -3.01 -14.76 -6.54
N GLY A 171 -3.46 -13.95 -5.58
CA GLY A 171 -3.25 -14.19 -4.16
C GLY A 171 -1.78 -14.06 -3.75
N ARG A 172 -1.52 -14.18 -2.45
CA ARG A 172 -0.16 -14.07 -1.88
C ARG A 172 0.11 -15.24 -0.98
N VAL A 173 1.32 -15.76 -1.03
CA VAL A 173 1.77 -16.77 -0.05
C VAL A 173 2.51 -16.04 1.07
N ILE A 174 1.93 -16.04 2.26
CA ILE A 174 2.55 -15.49 3.47
C ILE A 174 2.66 -16.61 4.48
N ALA A 175 3.87 -16.87 4.98
CA ALA A 175 4.15 -17.97 5.93
C ALA A 175 3.58 -19.33 5.48
N GLY A 176 3.66 -19.64 4.17
CA GLY A 176 3.17 -20.89 3.60
C GLY A 176 1.65 -20.94 3.35
N GLN A 177 0.91 -19.87 3.66
CA GLN A 177 -0.54 -19.80 3.42
C GLN A 177 -0.84 -18.89 2.24
N LEU A 178 -1.69 -19.37 1.31
CA LEU A 178 -2.21 -18.56 0.21
C LEU A 178 -3.32 -17.63 0.73
N LEU A 179 -3.03 -16.36 0.79
CA LEU A 179 -4.00 -15.31 1.09
C LEU A 179 -4.53 -14.75 -0.23
N LYS A 180 -5.81 -14.93 -0.48
CA LYS A 180 -6.50 -14.29 -1.62
C LYS A 180 -6.89 -12.87 -1.24
N GLY A 181 -6.67 -11.93 -2.14
CA GLY A 181 -7.16 -10.57 -2.01
C GLY A 181 -8.67 -10.47 -2.28
N ASN A 182 -9.16 -9.25 -2.38
CA ASN A 182 -10.57 -8.91 -2.61
C ASN A 182 -10.93 -8.80 -4.11
N ASP A 183 -10.03 -9.19 -4.99
CA ASP A 183 -10.12 -8.89 -6.44
C ASP A 183 -11.36 -9.44 -7.12
N GLU A 184 -11.82 -10.64 -6.74
CA GLU A 184 -13.04 -11.21 -7.33
C GLU A 184 -14.29 -10.39 -6.96
N ALA A 185 -14.38 -9.93 -5.71
CA ALA A 185 -15.46 -9.07 -5.27
C ALA A 185 -15.42 -7.70 -5.95
N ILE A 186 -14.22 -7.12 -6.08
CA ILE A 186 -13.99 -5.86 -6.78
C ILE A 186 -14.33 -5.99 -8.27
N LYS A 187 -13.93 -7.08 -8.92
CA LYS A 187 -14.30 -7.34 -10.33
C LYS A 187 -15.82 -7.43 -10.51
N ALA A 188 -16.49 -8.15 -9.61
CA ALA A 188 -17.94 -8.27 -9.64
C ALA A 188 -18.64 -6.92 -9.42
N ASP A 189 -18.13 -6.10 -8.50
CA ASP A 189 -18.62 -4.75 -8.24
C ASP A 189 -18.44 -3.82 -9.45
N VAL A 190 -17.29 -3.85 -10.11
CA VAL A 190 -17.05 -3.10 -11.36
C VAL A 190 -18.07 -3.48 -12.44
N ILE A 191 -18.29 -4.78 -12.65
CA ILE A 191 -19.27 -5.26 -13.63
C ILE A 191 -20.66 -4.71 -13.29
N HIS A 192 -21.07 -4.86 -12.04
CA HIS A 192 -22.38 -4.39 -11.57
C HIS A 192 -22.57 -2.89 -11.80
N GLN A 193 -21.62 -2.06 -11.40
CA GLN A 193 -21.70 -0.60 -11.59
C GLN A 193 -21.78 -0.20 -13.07
N LEU A 194 -21.03 -0.88 -13.95
CA LEU A 194 -21.08 -0.61 -15.39
C LEU A 194 -22.42 -1.05 -16.00
N GLU A 195 -22.93 -2.21 -15.63
CA GLU A 195 -24.24 -2.71 -16.11
C GLU A 195 -25.41 -1.83 -15.63
N GLU A 196 -25.40 -1.40 -14.36
CA GLU A 196 -26.35 -0.42 -13.84
C GLU A 196 -26.29 0.92 -14.59
N ALA A 197 -25.10 1.34 -15.03
CA ALA A 197 -24.93 2.53 -15.85
C ALA A 197 -25.41 2.34 -17.29
N GLY A 198 -25.77 1.13 -17.70
CA GLY A 198 -26.34 0.81 -19.00
C GLY A 198 -25.34 0.28 -20.03
N PHE A 199 -24.12 -0.09 -19.63
CA PHE A 199 -23.19 -0.79 -20.52
C PHE A 199 -23.55 -2.27 -20.69
N GLU A 200 -23.08 -2.83 -21.81
CA GLU A 200 -23.05 -4.27 -22.05
C GLU A 200 -21.62 -4.74 -21.76
N VAL A 201 -21.41 -5.48 -20.66
CA VAL A 201 -20.08 -5.85 -20.17
C VAL A 201 -19.77 -7.31 -20.47
N ASP A 202 -18.65 -7.55 -21.14
CA ASP A 202 -18.07 -8.89 -21.32
C ASP A 202 -16.77 -8.96 -20.50
N ALA A 203 -16.81 -9.74 -19.43
CA ALA A 203 -15.67 -9.98 -18.55
C ALA A 203 -15.10 -11.41 -18.64
N GLU A 204 -15.55 -12.21 -19.62
CA GLU A 204 -15.07 -13.58 -19.82
C GLU A 204 -13.64 -13.60 -20.36
N GLU A 205 -12.87 -14.60 -19.94
CA GLU A 205 -11.52 -14.83 -20.46
C GLU A 205 -11.53 -16.04 -21.45
N PRO A 206 -10.59 -16.07 -22.39
CA PRO A 206 -9.50 -15.15 -22.69
C PRO A 206 -9.81 -14.18 -23.85
N VAL A 207 -9.15 -13.01 -23.85
CA VAL A 207 -9.08 -12.16 -25.04
C VAL A 207 -8.13 -12.80 -26.06
N LEU A 208 -8.66 -13.54 -27.01
CA LEU A 208 -7.84 -14.29 -27.97
C LEU A 208 -7.16 -13.36 -28.97
N LYS A 209 -5.83 -13.47 -29.07
CA LYS A 209 -5.02 -12.80 -30.08
C LYS A 209 -5.38 -13.28 -31.49
N GLY A 210 -5.41 -12.37 -32.45
CA GLY A 210 -5.41 -12.71 -33.88
C GLY A 210 -6.74 -12.52 -34.62
N LYS A 211 -7.75 -11.98 -33.95
CA LYS A 211 -9.05 -11.71 -34.57
C LYS A 211 -9.49 -10.25 -34.34
N MET A 212 -8.63 -9.31 -34.71
CA MET A 212 -8.87 -7.86 -34.48
C MET A 212 -10.20 -7.40 -35.06
N GLU A 213 -10.53 -7.78 -36.28
CA GLU A 213 -11.79 -7.37 -36.92
C GLU A 213 -13.01 -7.95 -36.23
N GLU A 214 -12.94 -9.16 -35.71
CA GLU A 214 -14.02 -9.74 -34.91
C GLU A 214 -14.12 -9.03 -33.55
N PHE A 215 -12.99 -8.71 -32.93
CA PHE A 215 -12.92 -8.01 -31.66
C PHE A 215 -13.55 -6.61 -31.77
N LYS A 216 -13.17 -5.84 -32.79
CA LYS A 216 -13.74 -4.51 -33.09
C LYS A 216 -15.25 -4.52 -33.35
N LYS A 217 -15.77 -5.62 -33.94
CA LYS A 217 -17.22 -5.79 -34.14
C LYS A 217 -17.96 -6.10 -32.85
N ARG A 218 -17.29 -6.68 -31.86
CA ARG A 218 -17.92 -7.08 -30.58
C ARG A 218 -17.85 -5.97 -29.54
N PHE A 219 -16.79 -5.19 -29.51
CA PHE A 219 -16.52 -4.23 -28.44
C PHE A 219 -16.25 -2.82 -28.98
N ASP A 220 -16.85 -1.85 -28.33
CA ASP A 220 -16.66 -0.44 -28.67
C ASP A 220 -15.48 0.15 -27.91
N ALA A 221 -15.18 -0.36 -26.71
CA ALA A 221 -14.02 -0.01 -25.91
C ALA A 221 -13.61 -1.16 -24.97
N VAL A 222 -12.39 -1.02 -24.42
CA VAL A 222 -11.86 -1.90 -23.38
C VAL A 222 -11.63 -1.08 -22.11
N LEU A 223 -12.10 -1.60 -20.97
CA LEU A 223 -11.66 -1.17 -19.66
C LEU A 223 -10.66 -2.20 -19.12
N LEU A 224 -9.40 -1.80 -19.05
CA LEU A 224 -8.32 -2.63 -18.47
C LEU A 224 -8.03 -2.18 -17.05
N ILE A 225 -8.36 -3.02 -16.09
CA ILE A 225 -8.10 -2.78 -14.67
C ILE A 225 -6.89 -3.58 -14.23
N LEU A 226 -5.95 -2.88 -13.58
CA LEU A 226 -4.73 -3.43 -13.00
C LEU A 226 -4.84 -3.40 -11.48
N SER A 227 -5.06 -4.56 -10.87
CA SER A 227 -5.09 -4.76 -9.41
C SER A 227 -3.90 -5.60 -8.98
N VAL A 228 -2.69 -5.05 -9.20
CA VAL A 228 -1.44 -5.72 -8.84
C VAL A 228 -1.07 -5.33 -7.43
N GLU A 229 -1.27 -6.22 -6.49
CA GLU A 229 -0.89 -5.99 -5.11
C GLU A 229 0.55 -6.43 -4.84
N GLY A 230 1.28 -5.60 -4.09
CA GLY A 230 2.58 -5.92 -3.52
C GLY A 230 2.48 -6.17 -2.02
N PHE A 231 3.48 -6.84 -1.49
CA PHE A 231 3.69 -7.01 -0.06
C PHE A 231 5.09 -6.51 0.31
N ALA A 232 5.30 -6.07 1.54
CA ALA A 232 6.55 -5.46 2.00
C ALA A 232 7.83 -6.25 1.69
N GLN A 233 7.72 -7.57 1.49
CA GLN A 233 8.83 -8.47 1.16
C GLN A 233 9.07 -8.64 -0.34
N TYR A 234 8.19 -8.11 -1.20
CA TYR A 234 8.33 -8.22 -2.66
C TYR A 234 8.83 -6.90 -3.23
N ASN A 235 10.05 -6.90 -3.73
CA ASN A 235 10.72 -5.72 -4.27
C ASN A 235 10.26 -5.35 -5.69
N VAL A 236 9.53 -6.22 -6.36
CA VAL A 236 9.11 -6.02 -7.75
C VAL A 236 7.62 -6.21 -7.88
N MET A 237 6.92 -5.09 -8.05
CA MET A 237 5.49 -5.05 -8.36
C MET A 237 5.34 -4.70 -9.83
N ARG A 238 5.07 -5.71 -10.64
CA ARG A 238 4.93 -5.59 -12.09
C ARG A 238 3.72 -6.38 -12.55
N VAL A 239 3.07 -5.89 -13.59
CA VAL A 239 2.00 -6.65 -14.26
C VAL A 239 2.59 -7.91 -14.86
N LYS A 240 2.08 -9.07 -14.46
CA LYS A 240 2.51 -10.37 -15.00
C LYS A 240 1.60 -10.76 -16.16
N TRP A 241 2.14 -10.66 -17.33
CA TRP A 241 1.51 -11.19 -18.54
C TRP A 241 1.84 -12.68 -18.66
N ASN A 242 1.11 -13.52 -17.94
CA ASN A 242 1.40 -14.96 -17.83
C ASN A 242 1.43 -15.70 -19.18
N LEU A 243 0.75 -15.15 -20.19
CA LEU A 243 0.78 -15.64 -21.56
C LEU A 243 0.84 -14.45 -22.52
N PRO A 244 1.52 -14.56 -23.67
CA PRO A 244 1.52 -13.52 -24.70
C PRO A 244 0.12 -13.09 -25.16
N ILE A 245 -0.84 -13.99 -25.07
CA ILE A 245 -2.25 -13.77 -25.41
C ILE A 245 -2.94 -12.80 -24.45
N LYS A 246 -2.45 -12.64 -23.22
CA LYS A 246 -2.98 -11.71 -22.22
C LYS A 246 -2.44 -10.29 -22.34
N GLN A 247 -1.37 -10.09 -23.14
CA GLN A 247 -0.89 -8.75 -23.43
C GLN A 247 -1.97 -7.92 -24.14
N PRO A 248 -2.04 -6.60 -23.89
CA PRO A 248 -3.10 -5.76 -24.42
C PRO A 248 -2.88 -5.39 -25.89
N TRP A 249 -2.80 -6.39 -26.77
CA TRP A 249 -2.58 -6.28 -28.21
C TRP A 249 -3.65 -5.46 -28.95
N TYR A 250 -4.84 -5.33 -28.37
CA TYR A 250 -5.97 -4.58 -28.90
C TYR A 250 -5.84 -3.07 -28.72
N MET A 251 -4.94 -2.61 -27.87
CA MET A 251 -4.85 -1.23 -27.39
C MET A 251 -4.49 -0.22 -28.49
N SER A 252 -3.89 -0.68 -29.59
CA SER A 252 -3.58 0.17 -30.76
C SER A 252 -4.79 0.46 -31.65
N GLU A 253 -5.84 -0.37 -31.58
CA GLU A 253 -6.94 -0.39 -32.52
C GLU A 253 -8.30 -0.10 -31.89
N VAL A 254 -8.46 -0.39 -30.59
CA VAL A 254 -9.70 -0.20 -29.87
C VAL A 254 -9.47 0.79 -28.73
N PRO A 255 -10.35 1.79 -28.54
CA PRO A 255 -10.29 2.67 -27.38
C PRO A 255 -10.12 1.88 -26.10
N THR A 256 -9.00 2.09 -25.40
CA THR A 256 -8.68 1.36 -24.17
C THR A 256 -8.40 2.33 -23.04
N ILE A 257 -9.27 2.28 -22.03
CA ILE A 257 -9.10 3.00 -20.78
C ILE A 257 -8.41 2.07 -19.80
N VAL A 258 -7.27 2.47 -19.28
CA VAL A 258 -6.51 1.70 -18.29
C VAL A 258 -6.66 2.36 -16.93
N ALA A 259 -6.93 1.56 -15.90
CA ALA A 259 -7.00 2.02 -14.53
C ALA A 259 -6.16 1.12 -13.61
N SER A 260 -5.24 1.72 -12.86
CA SER A 260 -4.54 1.03 -11.78
C SER A 260 -5.26 1.24 -10.47
N LEU A 261 -5.64 0.15 -9.80
CA LEU A 261 -6.28 0.20 -8.48
C LEU A 261 -5.26 0.27 -7.34
N THR A 262 -3.97 0.09 -7.62
CA THR A 262 -2.97 -0.05 -6.54
C THR A 262 -1.82 0.96 -6.69
N TYR A 263 -0.88 0.73 -7.55
CA TYR A 263 0.35 1.51 -7.64
C TYR A 263 0.41 2.41 -8.87
N PRO A 264 0.93 3.63 -8.74
CA PRO A 264 1.02 4.58 -9.87
C PRO A 264 2.05 4.16 -10.93
N ASN A 265 3.01 3.29 -10.58
CA ASN A 265 4.07 2.83 -11.46
C ASN A 265 3.66 1.71 -12.42
N MET A 266 2.42 1.20 -12.36
CA MET A 266 1.94 0.17 -13.30
C MET A 266 1.92 0.65 -14.74
N LEU A 267 1.90 1.96 -14.99
CA LEU A 267 2.00 2.53 -16.34
C LEU A 267 3.26 2.07 -17.10
N ILE A 268 4.35 1.70 -16.40
CA ILE A 268 5.57 1.17 -17.02
C ILE A 268 5.32 -0.15 -17.79
N ASP A 269 4.31 -0.91 -17.39
CA ASP A 269 3.96 -2.19 -18.00
C ASP A 269 2.96 -2.05 -19.16
N VAL A 270 2.36 -0.86 -19.31
CA VAL A 270 1.42 -0.50 -20.38
C VAL A 270 1.74 0.91 -20.93
N PRO A 271 2.99 1.18 -21.35
CA PRO A 271 3.41 2.52 -21.75
C PRO A 271 2.63 3.07 -22.95
N MET A 272 2.09 2.16 -23.78
CA MET A 272 1.27 2.48 -24.94
C MET A 272 -0.14 2.95 -24.59
N ALA A 273 -0.57 2.88 -23.33
CA ALA A 273 -1.90 3.35 -22.93
C ALA A 273 -2.10 4.82 -23.28
N ARG A 274 -3.19 5.15 -23.96
CA ARG A 274 -3.54 6.53 -24.36
C ARG A 274 -4.44 7.22 -23.34
N CYS A 275 -5.17 6.42 -22.54
CA CYS A 275 -5.94 6.90 -21.40
C CYS A 275 -5.54 6.06 -20.17
N TYR A 276 -5.14 6.73 -19.08
CA TYR A 276 -4.67 6.06 -17.88
C TYR A 276 -5.06 6.84 -16.62
N ALA A 277 -5.64 6.13 -15.64
CA ALA A 277 -6.01 6.68 -14.35
C ALA A 277 -5.47 5.84 -13.19
N ASN A 278 -5.24 6.47 -12.04
CA ASN A 278 -4.83 5.83 -10.78
C ASN A 278 -5.93 5.98 -9.74
N ALA A 279 -6.33 4.87 -9.13
CA ALA A 279 -7.22 4.85 -7.97
C ALA A 279 -6.47 4.59 -6.64
N TYR A 280 -5.21 4.17 -6.68
CA TYR A 280 -4.28 3.96 -5.55
C TYR A 280 -4.71 2.95 -4.49
N MET A 281 -5.94 2.48 -4.51
CA MET A 281 -6.46 1.54 -3.54
C MET A 281 -7.48 0.59 -4.17
N ASN A 282 -7.31 -0.69 -3.89
CA ASN A 282 -8.25 -1.76 -4.23
C ASN A 282 -9.33 -1.86 -3.14
N HIS A 283 -10.24 -0.87 -3.10
CA HIS A 283 -11.31 -0.76 -2.10
C HIS A 283 -12.61 -0.29 -2.78
N PRO A 284 -13.81 -0.73 -2.35
CA PRO A 284 -15.06 -0.38 -3.01
C PRO A 284 -15.29 1.11 -3.23
N GLU A 285 -15.01 1.96 -2.25
CA GLU A 285 -15.18 3.41 -2.39
C GLU A 285 -14.23 4.03 -3.41
N ALA A 286 -13.00 3.52 -3.52
CA ALA A 286 -12.04 3.97 -4.52
C ALA A 286 -12.46 3.54 -5.93
N VAL A 287 -12.96 2.32 -6.06
CA VAL A 287 -13.49 1.79 -7.33
C VAL A 287 -14.72 2.57 -7.77
N HIS A 288 -15.64 2.83 -6.85
CA HIS A 288 -16.82 3.64 -7.14
C HIS A 288 -16.44 5.05 -7.60
N ALA A 289 -15.55 5.73 -6.88
CA ALA A 289 -15.06 7.05 -7.27
C ALA A 289 -14.38 7.03 -8.65
N LEU A 290 -13.60 5.98 -8.94
CA LEU A 290 -12.98 5.79 -10.25
C LEU A 290 -14.04 5.67 -11.36
N ILE A 291 -15.02 4.78 -11.21
CA ILE A 291 -16.07 4.57 -12.21
C ILE A 291 -16.87 5.86 -12.47
N GLU A 292 -17.29 6.56 -11.42
CA GLU A 292 -17.98 7.84 -11.54
C GLU A 292 -17.18 8.89 -12.33
N LYS A 293 -15.86 8.95 -12.08
CA LYS A 293 -14.97 9.87 -12.79
C LYS A 293 -14.74 9.45 -14.25
N LEU A 294 -14.56 8.16 -14.52
CA LEU A 294 -14.42 7.65 -15.88
C LEU A 294 -15.70 7.92 -16.70
N MET A 295 -16.87 7.86 -16.07
CA MET A 295 -18.14 8.20 -16.71
C MET A 295 -18.42 9.70 -16.81
N GLY A 296 -17.56 10.55 -16.25
CA GLY A 296 -17.76 12.00 -16.23
C GLY A 296 -18.84 12.50 -15.28
N ARG A 297 -19.30 11.67 -14.36
CA ARG A 297 -20.29 12.04 -13.31
C ARG A 297 -19.64 12.77 -12.14
N SER A 298 -18.32 12.63 -11.96
CA SER A 298 -17.49 13.35 -11.02
C SER A 298 -16.19 13.79 -11.69
N GLU A 299 -15.64 14.93 -11.27
CA GLU A 299 -14.38 15.46 -11.79
C GLU A 299 -13.16 14.77 -11.15
N PHE A 300 -12.08 14.57 -11.93
CA PHE A 300 -10.80 14.15 -11.38
C PHE A 300 -10.16 15.30 -10.59
N LYS A 301 -9.98 15.12 -9.29
CA LYS A 301 -9.40 16.12 -8.37
C LYS A 301 -7.96 15.80 -8.00
N GLY A 302 -7.54 14.55 -8.12
CA GLY A 302 -6.21 14.10 -7.77
C GLY A 302 -5.14 14.70 -8.68
N ALA A 303 -4.01 15.11 -8.11
CA ALA A 303 -2.85 15.59 -8.85
C ALA A 303 -1.86 14.45 -9.09
N TYR A 304 -1.45 14.27 -10.33
CA TYR A 304 -0.46 13.28 -10.69
C TYR A 304 0.95 13.69 -10.24
N ASN A 305 1.69 12.76 -9.66
CA ASN A 305 3.10 12.96 -9.34
C ASN A 305 3.95 12.70 -10.58
N ASP A 306 4.48 13.75 -11.20
CA ASP A 306 5.35 13.67 -12.39
C ASP A 306 6.68 12.94 -12.11
N ASN A 307 7.06 12.79 -10.85
CA ASN A 307 8.34 12.20 -10.46
C ASN A 307 8.25 10.71 -10.08
N VAL A 308 7.19 10.01 -10.43
CA VAL A 308 7.02 8.57 -10.16
C VAL A 308 8.21 7.73 -10.67
N PHE A 309 8.83 8.16 -11.77
CA PHE A 309 9.99 7.48 -12.38
C PHE A 309 11.30 8.25 -12.22
N CYS A 310 11.41 9.13 -11.21
CA CYS A 310 12.64 9.86 -10.87
C CYS A 310 13.25 10.63 -12.05
N GLY A 311 12.42 11.27 -12.86
CA GLY A 311 12.83 12.05 -14.04
C GLY A 311 13.40 11.22 -15.19
N ARG A 312 13.38 9.89 -15.11
CA ARG A 312 13.97 9.01 -16.13
C ARG A 312 13.01 8.67 -17.28
N TRP A 313 11.74 8.89 -17.09
CA TRP A 313 10.72 8.55 -18.06
C TRP A 313 9.54 9.52 -17.98
N GLU A 314 9.17 10.08 -19.13
CA GLU A 314 7.99 10.92 -19.26
C GLU A 314 6.75 10.06 -19.49
N THR A 315 5.85 10.02 -18.53
CA THR A 315 4.69 9.13 -18.55
C THR A 315 3.46 9.72 -19.21
N ARG A 316 3.48 11.02 -19.47
CA ARG A 316 2.36 11.74 -20.09
C ARG A 316 2.39 11.75 -21.62
N PHE A 317 3.49 11.30 -22.20
CA PHE A 317 3.63 11.19 -23.66
C PHE A 317 3.28 9.82 -24.20
#